data_eac83254cc17919be8f6af7db243e69a
#
_entry.id   eac83254cc17919be8f6af7db243e69a
#
_cell.length_a   1.000
_cell.length_b   1.000
_cell.length_c   1.000
_cell.angle_alpha   90.00
_cell.angle_beta   90.00
_cell.angle_gamma   90.00
#
_symmetry.space_group_name_H-M   'P 1'
#
loop_
_entity.id
_entity.type
_entity.pdbx_description
1 polymer ?
#
loop_
_entity_poly.entity_id
_entity_poly.type
_entity_poly.pdbx_seq_one_letter_code
_entity_poly.pdbx_strand_id
1 'polypeptide(L)'
;TIRKIEEQIAEIEKKNTGSDNTDQKNSSKDASPFKNFSGQDYDGNSVDESLFSKNAVTVINFWFTGCKPCVAELSKLNELNDAIKSMGGEVVGINTETFDGNKTAIKEAKTLLKSQGAKYRNLSIDSSSDAGKYASDIMAFPTTILVDRNGNIVGDPMLGGIDNQDNYDTLMKQIQSVIDADSTKK
;
A
#
# COMPACT_ATOMS: atom_id res chain seq x y z
N THR A 1 -5.30 -31.68 36.64
CA THR A 1 -4.50 -31.76 35.42
C THR A 1 -4.90 -30.65 34.43
N ILE A 2 -6.16 -30.46 34.22
CA ILE A 2 -6.64 -29.36 33.39
C ILE A 2 -6.29 -28.03 34.02
N ARG A 3 -6.38 -27.91 35.33
CA ARG A 3 -5.98 -26.73 36.06
C ARG A 3 -4.52 -26.37 35.87
N LYS A 4 -3.66 -27.38 35.90
CA LYS A 4 -2.23 -27.15 35.73
C LYS A 4 -1.93 -26.59 34.35
N ILE A 5 -2.63 -27.09 33.34
CA ILE A 5 -2.45 -26.63 31.99
C ILE A 5 -2.92 -25.18 31.87
N GLU A 6 -4.05 -24.87 32.49
CA GLU A 6 -4.56 -23.51 32.49
C GLU A 6 -3.63 -22.53 33.23
N GLU A 7 -3.06 -22.97 34.34
CA GLU A 7 -2.10 -22.15 35.05
C GLU A 7 -0.82 -21.91 34.23
N GLN A 8 -0.36 -22.93 33.55
CA GLN A 8 0.83 -22.80 32.69
C GLN A 8 0.55 -21.89 31.51
N ILE A 9 -0.62 -21.99 30.94
CA ILE A 9 -1.00 -21.10 29.85
C ILE A 9 -1.11 -19.68 30.34
N ALA A 10 -1.69 -19.47 31.51
CA ALA A 10 -1.80 -18.15 32.10
C ALA A 10 -0.43 -17.53 32.41
N GLU A 11 0.52 -18.33 32.87
CA GLU A 11 1.87 -17.86 33.11
C GLU A 11 2.59 -17.50 31.83
N ILE A 12 2.42 -18.30 30.80
CA ILE A 12 3.01 -18.04 29.48
C ILE A 12 2.39 -16.78 28.90
N GLU A 13 1.09 -16.64 29.04
CA GLU A 13 0.39 -15.43 28.57
C GLU A 13 0.86 -14.18 29.31
N LYS A 14 1.07 -14.29 30.62
CA LYS A 14 1.60 -13.17 31.41
C LYS A 14 3.00 -12.78 30.96
N LYS A 15 3.84 -13.77 30.75
CA LYS A 15 5.19 -13.51 30.25
C LYS A 15 5.16 -12.89 28.87
N ASN A 16 4.35 -13.46 28.01
CA ASN A 16 4.22 -12.96 26.65
C ASN A 16 3.60 -11.58 26.63
N THR A 17 2.62 -11.34 27.50
CA THR A 17 1.97 -10.03 27.57
C THR A 17 2.95 -8.96 28.01
N GLY A 18 3.81 -9.27 28.96
CA GLY A 18 4.82 -8.32 29.40
C GLY A 18 5.85 -8.02 28.31
N SER A 19 6.28 -9.04 27.61
CA SER A 19 7.20 -8.88 26.50
C SER A 19 6.49 -8.24 25.31
N ASP A 20 5.28 -8.70 25.05
CA ASP A 20 4.50 -8.22 23.92
C ASP A 20 4.14 -6.75 24.05
N ASN A 21 3.88 -6.29 25.24
CA ASN A 21 3.55 -4.89 25.45
C ASN A 21 4.64 -3.96 24.95
N THR A 22 5.87 -4.36 25.16
CA THR A 22 6.99 -3.56 24.71
C THR A 22 7.14 -3.67 23.19
N ASP A 23 7.03 -4.89 22.70
CA ASP A 23 7.18 -5.14 21.28
C ASP A 23 6.02 -4.58 20.48
N GLN A 24 4.81 -4.72 21.02
CA GLN A 24 3.63 -4.18 20.36
C GLN A 24 3.68 -2.66 20.24
N LYS A 25 4.16 -2.03 21.28
CA LYS A 25 4.27 -0.59 21.26
C LYS A 25 5.18 -0.14 20.13
N ASN A 26 6.29 -0.82 20.01
CA ASN A 26 7.24 -0.49 18.95
C ASN A 26 6.72 -0.90 17.61
N SER A 27 6.24 -2.12 17.49
CA SER A 27 5.80 -2.63 16.20
C SER A 27 4.58 -1.91 15.69
N SER A 28 3.65 -1.54 16.56
CA SER A 28 2.45 -0.87 16.10
C SER A 28 2.73 0.53 15.59
N LYS A 29 3.64 1.22 16.23
CA LYS A 29 4.00 2.57 15.80
C LYS A 29 4.93 2.54 14.60
N ASP A 30 5.83 1.59 14.62
CA ASP A 30 6.85 1.49 13.61
C ASP A 30 6.40 0.56 12.49
N ALA A 31 5.23 -0.04 12.66
CA ALA A 31 4.75 -1.07 11.74
C ALA A 31 4.38 -0.53 10.38
N SER A 32 4.00 0.75 10.28
CA SER A 32 3.68 1.26 8.95
C SER A 32 4.96 1.41 8.14
N PRO A 33 5.08 0.65 7.06
CA PRO A 33 6.26 0.75 6.20
C PRO A 33 6.31 2.06 5.43
N PHE A 34 5.27 2.87 5.53
CA PHE A 34 5.20 4.13 4.79
C PHE A 34 5.50 5.35 5.67
N LYS A 35 5.87 5.14 6.92
CA LYS A 35 6.46 6.19 7.73
C LYS A 35 7.85 6.49 7.19
N ASN A 36 8.22 7.76 7.14
CA ASN A 36 9.50 8.20 6.59
C ASN A 36 9.72 7.73 5.16
N PHE A 37 8.63 7.65 4.42
CA PHE A 37 8.64 7.15 3.04
C PHE A 37 9.45 8.08 2.14
N SER A 38 10.21 7.49 1.24
CA SER A 38 10.86 8.24 0.17
C SER A 38 11.02 7.36 -1.06
N GLY A 39 11.02 8.01 -2.21
CA GLY A 39 11.18 7.34 -3.48
C GLY A 39 11.29 8.37 -4.58
N GLN A 40 11.17 7.91 -5.81
CA GLN A 40 11.18 8.76 -6.99
C GLN A 40 10.07 8.32 -7.92
N ASP A 41 9.44 9.27 -8.59
CA ASP A 41 8.56 8.89 -9.69
C ASP A 41 9.42 8.53 -10.91
N TYR A 42 8.77 8.12 -11.99
CA TYR A 42 9.49 7.66 -13.17
C TYR A 42 10.06 8.81 -14.02
N ASP A 43 9.77 10.03 -13.64
CA ASP A 43 10.32 11.23 -14.29
C ASP A 43 11.47 11.84 -13.48
N GLY A 44 11.86 11.18 -12.39
CA GLY A 44 12.99 11.60 -11.58
C GLY A 44 12.65 12.56 -10.46
N ASN A 45 11.38 12.83 -10.23
CA ASN A 45 10.97 13.71 -9.14
C ASN A 45 10.97 12.96 -7.82
N SER A 46 11.53 13.58 -6.79
CA SER A 46 11.54 12.99 -5.45
C SER A 46 10.13 12.97 -4.86
N VAL A 47 9.81 11.88 -4.19
CA VAL A 47 8.52 11.70 -3.52
C VAL A 47 8.83 11.27 -2.08
N ASP A 48 8.21 11.92 -1.13
CA ASP A 48 8.41 11.60 0.28
C ASP A 48 7.04 11.40 0.98
N GLU A 49 7.07 11.36 2.28
CA GLU A 49 5.87 11.12 3.08
C GLU A 49 4.79 12.19 2.90
N SER A 50 5.14 13.35 2.31
CA SER A 50 4.14 14.37 2.00
C SER A 50 3.13 13.88 0.97
N LEU A 51 3.46 12.84 0.22
CA LEU A 51 2.50 12.17 -0.65
C LEU A 51 1.24 11.80 0.14
N PHE A 52 1.41 11.24 1.33
CA PHE A 52 0.28 10.81 2.14
C PHE A 52 -0.40 11.97 2.86
N SER A 53 0.38 12.91 3.37
CA SER A 53 -0.19 14.04 4.11
C SER A 53 -1.03 14.98 3.24
N LYS A 54 -0.79 14.99 1.94
CA LYS A 54 -1.58 15.78 0.99
C LYS A 54 -2.93 15.17 0.68
N ASN A 55 -3.09 13.88 0.91
CA ASN A 55 -4.27 13.13 0.49
C ASN A 55 -5.01 12.59 1.69
N ALA A 56 -6.35 12.61 1.62
CA ALA A 56 -7.16 11.92 2.62
C ALA A 56 -6.92 10.42 2.55
N VAL A 57 -6.69 9.91 1.36
CA VAL A 57 -6.35 8.50 1.12
C VAL A 57 -5.41 8.40 -0.07
N THR A 58 -4.44 7.51 0.04
CA THR A 58 -3.57 7.15 -1.08
C THR A 58 -3.76 5.65 -1.35
N VAL A 59 -4.11 5.34 -2.58
CA VAL A 59 -4.32 3.94 -3.01
C VAL A 59 -3.02 3.47 -3.64
N ILE A 60 -2.37 2.51 -3.02
CA ILE A 60 -1.10 1.98 -3.54
C ILE A 60 -1.35 0.63 -4.18
N ASN A 61 -1.00 0.53 -5.45
CA ASN A 61 -1.13 -0.70 -6.22
C ASN A 61 0.25 -1.28 -6.50
N PHE A 62 0.46 -2.50 -6.05
CA PHE A 62 1.73 -3.22 -6.28
C PHE A 62 1.57 -4.13 -7.48
N TRP A 63 2.52 -4.03 -8.41
CA TRP A 63 2.44 -4.76 -9.67
C TRP A 63 3.83 -5.07 -10.21
N PHE A 64 3.91 -5.81 -11.28
CA PHE A 64 5.15 -5.96 -12.04
C PHE A 64 4.82 -6.12 -13.53
N THR A 65 5.82 -5.87 -14.35
CA THR A 65 5.63 -5.73 -15.78
C THR A 65 5.11 -7.02 -16.45
N GLY A 66 5.57 -8.17 -15.99
CA GLY A 66 5.15 -9.46 -16.53
C GLY A 66 3.83 -10.00 -15.97
N CYS A 67 3.18 -9.25 -15.09
CA CYS A 67 1.94 -9.68 -14.44
C CYS A 67 0.73 -9.32 -15.30
N LYS A 68 0.17 -10.30 -16.00
CA LYS A 68 -0.97 -10.05 -16.88
C LYS A 68 -2.19 -9.46 -16.18
N PRO A 69 -2.64 -10.01 -15.03
CA PRO A 69 -3.78 -9.39 -14.34
C PRO A 69 -3.48 -7.99 -13.83
N CYS A 70 -2.23 -7.69 -13.51
CA CYS A 70 -1.85 -6.32 -13.13
C CYS A 70 -2.00 -5.37 -14.30
N VAL A 71 -1.54 -5.79 -15.47
CA VAL A 71 -1.62 -4.96 -16.68
C VAL A 71 -3.08 -4.74 -17.06
N ALA A 72 -3.91 -5.76 -16.89
CA ALA A 72 -5.32 -5.69 -17.24
C ALA A 72 -6.08 -4.62 -16.46
N GLU A 73 -5.63 -4.27 -15.26
CA GLU A 73 -6.32 -3.27 -14.46
C GLU A 73 -5.74 -1.86 -14.54
N LEU A 74 -4.63 -1.66 -15.27
CA LEU A 74 -3.95 -0.37 -15.31
C LEU A 74 -4.86 0.77 -15.77
N SER A 75 -5.63 0.56 -16.82
CA SER A 75 -6.56 1.58 -17.30
C SER A 75 -7.66 1.86 -16.27
N LYS A 76 -8.11 0.83 -15.56
CA LYS A 76 -9.14 0.98 -14.54
C LYS A 76 -8.60 1.74 -13.32
N LEU A 77 -7.35 1.50 -12.97
CA LEU A 77 -6.69 2.26 -11.92
C LEU A 77 -6.58 3.74 -12.29
N ASN A 78 -6.35 4.02 -13.56
CA ASN A 78 -6.32 5.40 -14.02
C ASN A 78 -7.69 6.06 -13.90
N GLU A 79 -8.74 5.35 -14.25
CA GLU A 79 -10.11 5.84 -14.05
C GLU A 79 -10.39 6.08 -12.58
N LEU A 80 -9.95 5.18 -11.71
CA LEU A 80 -10.10 5.32 -10.27
C LEU A 80 -9.38 6.57 -9.78
N ASN A 81 -8.17 6.80 -10.26
CA ASN A 81 -7.40 7.98 -9.89
C ASN A 81 -8.17 9.26 -10.23
N ASP A 82 -8.73 9.32 -11.41
CA ASP A 82 -9.52 10.48 -11.82
C ASP A 82 -10.77 10.63 -10.95
N ALA A 83 -11.42 9.53 -10.61
CA ALA A 83 -12.63 9.55 -9.81
C ALA A 83 -12.39 10.03 -8.38
N ILE A 84 -11.29 9.63 -7.76
CA ILE A 84 -11.05 9.96 -6.34
C ILE A 84 -10.28 11.27 -6.16
N LYS A 85 -9.75 11.82 -7.23
CA LYS A 85 -8.98 13.06 -7.16
C LYS A 85 -9.78 14.19 -6.53
N SER A 86 -11.04 14.35 -6.93
CA SER A 86 -11.90 15.38 -6.39
C SER A 86 -12.32 15.10 -4.95
N MET A 87 -12.15 13.86 -4.51
CA MET A 87 -12.48 13.44 -3.14
C MET A 87 -11.29 13.54 -2.19
N GLY A 88 -10.13 13.94 -2.69
CA GLY A 88 -8.92 14.03 -1.88
C GLY A 88 -8.07 12.75 -1.90
N GLY A 89 -8.24 11.93 -2.92
CA GLY A 89 -7.47 10.69 -3.05
C GLY A 89 -6.55 10.70 -4.25
N GLU A 90 -5.62 9.78 -4.23
CA GLU A 90 -4.68 9.58 -5.33
C GLU A 90 -4.32 8.11 -5.44
N VAL A 91 -4.19 7.62 -6.67
CA VAL A 91 -3.66 6.27 -6.93
C VAL A 91 -2.18 6.38 -7.26
N VAL A 92 -1.39 5.50 -6.65
CA VAL A 92 0.05 5.43 -6.89
C VAL A 92 0.41 3.97 -7.14
N GLY A 93 1.21 3.73 -8.17
CA GLY A 93 1.70 2.38 -8.46
C GLY A 93 3.11 2.20 -7.94
N ILE A 94 3.41 0.99 -7.47
CA ILE A 94 4.77 0.59 -7.14
C ILE A 94 5.03 -0.72 -7.87
N ASN A 95 5.89 -0.66 -8.87
CA ASN A 95 6.28 -1.83 -9.65
C ASN A 95 7.50 -2.45 -8.97
N THR A 96 7.37 -3.71 -8.57
CA THR A 96 8.40 -4.39 -7.79
C THR A 96 9.65 -4.73 -8.60
N GLU A 97 9.65 -4.49 -9.89
CA GLU A 97 10.84 -4.65 -10.73
C GLU A 97 11.62 -3.34 -10.86
N THR A 98 11.04 -2.22 -10.45
CA THR A 98 11.64 -0.91 -10.63
C THR A 98 12.32 -0.37 -9.36
N PHE A 99 12.64 -1.24 -8.42
CA PHE A 99 13.37 -0.84 -7.21
C PHE A 99 14.73 -0.24 -7.54
N ASP A 100 15.19 0.63 -6.67
CA ASP A 100 16.56 1.16 -6.71
C ASP A 100 16.90 1.92 -7.98
N GLY A 101 15.88 2.49 -8.61
CA GLY A 101 16.06 3.29 -9.82
C GLY A 101 16.48 2.48 -11.04
N ASN A 102 16.12 1.20 -11.09
CA ASN A 102 16.46 0.33 -12.21
C ASN A 102 15.92 0.91 -13.51
N LYS A 103 16.82 1.52 -14.30
CA LYS A 103 16.43 2.27 -15.49
C LYS A 103 15.77 1.45 -16.57
N THR A 104 16.25 0.23 -16.77
CA THR A 104 15.68 -0.67 -17.78
C THR A 104 14.24 -1.04 -17.40
N ALA A 105 14.05 -1.43 -16.14
CA ALA A 105 12.72 -1.81 -15.66
C ALA A 105 11.75 -0.62 -15.68
N ILE A 106 12.24 0.56 -15.31
CA ILE A 106 11.43 1.78 -15.33
C ILE A 106 10.99 2.10 -16.77
N LYS A 107 11.90 1.98 -17.72
CA LYS A 107 11.60 2.23 -19.12
C LYS A 107 10.51 1.28 -19.63
N GLU A 108 10.63 0.01 -19.32
CA GLU A 108 9.64 -0.99 -19.71
C GLU A 108 8.29 -0.70 -19.07
N ALA A 109 8.29 -0.37 -17.78
CA ALA A 109 7.07 -0.03 -17.07
C ALA A 109 6.40 1.21 -17.66
N LYS A 110 7.18 2.24 -17.98
CA LYS A 110 6.65 3.46 -18.58
C LYS A 110 6.00 3.18 -19.94
N THR A 111 6.63 2.37 -20.74
CA THR A 111 6.09 1.99 -22.04
C THR A 111 4.74 1.29 -21.88
N LEU A 112 4.67 0.38 -20.92
CA LEU A 112 3.45 -0.37 -20.65
C LEU A 112 2.33 0.52 -20.13
N LEU A 113 2.66 1.39 -19.16
CA LEU A 113 1.70 2.34 -18.61
C LEU A 113 1.12 3.24 -19.70
N LYS A 114 1.98 3.72 -20.57
CA LYS A 114 1.57 4.57 -21.68
C LYS A 114 0.63 3.82 -22.62
N SER A 115 0.94 2.57 -22.92
CA SER A 115 0.12 1.77 -23.81
C SER A 115 -1.27 1.52 -23.24
N GLN A 116 -1.41 1.54 -21.91
CA GLN A 116 -2.69 1.34 -21.23
C GLN A 116 -3.37 2.65 -20.84
N GLY A 117 -2.78 3.78 -21.20
CA GLY A 117 -3.34 5.09 -20.85
C GLY A 117 -3.29 5.40 -19.38
N ALA A 118 -2.40 4.77 -18.63
CA ALA A 118 -2.27 4.98 -17.19
C ALA A 118 -1.33 6.15 -16.92
N LYS A 119 -1.88 7.21 -16.36
CA LYS A 119 -1.14 8.47 -16.12
C LYS A 119 -0.86 8.75 -14.65
N TYR A 120 -1.43 7.96 -13.73
CA TYR A 120 -1.16 8.14 -12.30
C TYR A 120 0.31 7.81 -12.03
N ARG A 121 0.83 8.38 -10.93
CA ARG A 121 2.25 8.24 -10.63
C ARG A 121 2.61 6.81 -10.28
N ASN A 122 3.75 6.37 -10.79
CA ASN A 122 4.39 5.13 -10.39
C ASN A 122 5.74 5.47 -9.80
N LEU A 123 6.14 4.73 -8.78
CA LEU A 123 7.32 5.06 -7.98
C LEU A 123 8.36 3.96 -8.01
N SER A 124 9.61 4.38 -8.02
CA SER A 124 10.76 3.53 -7.74
C SER A 124 11.18 3.81 -6.30
N ILE A 125 11.29 2.76 -5.50
CA ILE A 125 11.66 2.89 -4.10
C ILE A 125 12.89 2.05 -3.80
N ASP A 126 13.55 2.37 -2.69
CA ASP A 126 14.72 1.65 -2.23
C ASP A 126 14.28 0.27 -1.71
N SER A 127 14.86 -0.78 -2.25
CA SER A 127 14.50 -2.15 -1.87
C SER A 127 14.82 -2.46 -0.40
N SER A 128 15.76 -1.75 0.18
CA SER A 128 16.14 -1.94 1.58
C SER A 128 15.31 -1.10 2.55
N SER A 129 14.50 -0.17 2.04
CA SER A 129 13.62 0.63 2.88
C SER A 129 12.48 -0.23 3.44
N ASP A 130 11.79 0.30 4.46
CA ASP A 130 10.64 -0.40 5.02
C ASP A 130 9.56 -0.65 3.99
N ALA A 131 9.28 0.34 3.15
CA ALA A 131 8.31 0.19 2.07
C ALA A 131 8.78 -0.84 1.04
N GLY A 132 10.08 -0.86 0.74
CA GLY A 132 10.65 -1.85 -0.19
C GLY A 132 10.55 -3.26 0.34
N LYS A 133 10.79 -3.44 1.62
CA LYS A 133 10.64 -4.75 2.27
C LYS A 133 9.20 -5.21 2.27
N TYR A 134 8.28 -4.29 2.55
CA TYR A 134 6.85 -4.58 2.49
C TYR A 134 6.47 -5.06 1.08
N ALA A 135 6.89 -4.33 0.06
CA ALA A 135 6.59 -4.68 -1.32
C ALA A 135 7.20 -6.03 -1.71
N SER A 136 8.41 -6.30 -1.23
CA SER A 136 9.10 -7.57 -1.53
C SER A 136 8.43 -8.77 -0.88
N ASP A 137 7.69 -8.56 0.19
CA ASP A 137 6.98 -9.63 0.90
C ASP A 137 5.63 -9.96 0.27
N ILE A 138 5.18 -9.19 -0.70
CA ILE A 138 3.90 -9.44 -1.35
C ILE A 138 4.00 -10.73 -2.18
N MET A 139 3.06 -11.64 -1.95
CA MET A 139 3.06 -12.96 -2.56
C MET A 139 2.06 -13.11 -3.69
N ALA A 140 1.15 -12.17 -3.84
CA ALA A 140 0.11 -12.23 -4.86
C ALA A 140 -0.01 -10.87 -5.55
N PHE A 141 -0.18 -10.88 -6.85
CA PHE A 141 -0.29 -9.66 -7.64
C PHE A 141 -1.50 -9.72 -8.55
N PRO A 142 -2.19 -8.60 -8.73
CA PRO A 142 -1.94 -7.32 -8.09
C PRO A 142 -2.43 -7.30 -6.64
N THR A 143 -1.80 -6.48 -5.82
CA THR A 143 -2.24 -6.20 -4.45
C THR A 143 -2.43 -4.70 -4.31
N THR A 144 -3.54 -4.29 -3.71
CA THR A 144 -3.85 -2.87 -3.52
C THR A 144 -4.08 -2.62 -2.04
N ILE A 145 -3.46 -1.56 -1.52
CA ILE A 145 -3.63 -1.13 -0.14
C ILE A 145 -4.07 0.32 -0.08
N LEU A 146 -4.66 0.69 1.04
CA LEU A 146 -5.04 2.08 1.32
C LEU A 146 -4.15 2.61 2.43
N VAL A 147 -3.66 3.83 2.25
CA VAL A 147 -2.83 4.51 3.25
C VAL A 147 -3.51 5.82 3.59
N ASP A 148 -3.64 6.12 4.87
CA ASP A 148 -4.30 7.33 5.31
C ASP A 148 -3.32 8.53 5.31
N ARG A 149 -3.82 9.69 5.70
CA ARG A 149 -3.03 10.93 5.72
C ARG A 149 -1.81 10.84 6.61
N ASN A 150 -1.86 9.98 7.60
CA ASN A 150 -0.76 9.81 8.56
C ASN A 150 0.25 8.73 8.15
N GLY A 151 0.07 8.15 6.97
CA GLY A 151 0.98 7.10 6.47
C GLY A 151 0.69 5.72 7.03
N ASN A 152 -0.49 5.51 7.58
CA ASN A 152 -0.88 4.21 8.14
C ASN A 152 -1.70 3.43 7.11
N ILE A 153 -1.42 2.13 7.02
CA ILE A 153 -2.22 1.23 6.18
C ILE A 153 -3.58 1.04 6.84
N VAL A 154 -4.65 1.19 6.07
CA VAL A 154 -6.01 1.07 6.57
C VAL A 154 -6.66 -0.16 5.94
N GLY A 155 -7.22 -1.03 6.78
CA GLY A 155 -7.90 -2.23 6.32
C GLY A 155 -6.95 -3.30 5.82
N ASP A 156 -7.52 -4.34 5.27
CA ASP A 156 -6.77 -5.45 4.72
C ASP A 156 -6.36 -5.18 3.27
N PRO A 157 -5.21 -5.69 2.83
CA PRO A 157 -4.86 -5.57 1.42
C PRO A 157 -5.88 -6.26 0.53
N MET A 158 -6.20 -5.64 -0.58
CA MET A 158 -7.08 -6.24 -1.57
C MET A 158 -6.26 -7.04 -2.57
N LEU A 159 -6.56 -8.30 -2.70
CA LEU A 159 -5.91 -9.19 -3.65
C LEU A 159 -6.75 -9.27 -4.92
N GLY A 160 -6.08 -9.19 -6.06
CA GLY A 160 -6.77 -9.23 -7.34
C GLY A 160 -7.06 -7.85 -7.91
N GLY A 161 -7.49 -7.80 -9.14
CA GLY A 161 -7.65 -6.56 -9.88
C GLY A 161 -9.00 -5.90 -9.71
N ILE A 162 -9.03 -4.59 -9.87
CA ILE A 162 -10.27 -3.81 -9.82
C ILE A 162 -10.97 -3.74 -11.18
N ASP A 163 -10.45 -4.40 -12.18
CA ASP A 163 -11.22 -4.67 -13.39
C ASP A 163 -12.37 -5.63 -13.09
N ASN A 164 -12.29 -6.36 -11.97
CA ASN A 164 -13.41 -7.08 -11.41
C ASN A 164 -14.34 -6.09 -10.70
N GLN A 165 -15.62 -6.06 -11.08
CA GLN A 165 -16.56 -5.06 -10.57
C GLN A 165 -16.78 -5.17 -9.06
N ASP A 166 -16.82 -6.38 -8.52
CA ASP A 166 -17.00 -6.56 -7.08
C ASP A 166 -15.82 -6.00 -6.30
N ASN A 167 -14.61 -6.21 -6.80
CA ASN A 167 -13.41 -5.65 -6.19
C ASN A 167 -13.42 -4.12 -6.27
N TYR A 168 -13.82 -3.58 -7.41
CA TYR A 168 -13.90 -2.13 -7.58
C TYR A 168 -14.89 -1.53 -6.58
N ASP A 169 -16.08 -2.12 -6.46
CA ASP A 169 -17.10 -1.62 -5.57
C ASP A 169 -16.66 -1.70 -4.10
N THR A 170 -16.00 -2.80 -3.74
CA THR A 170 -15.47 -2.98 -2.39
C THR A 170 -14.40 -1.93 -2.09
N LEU A 171 -13.49 -1.72 -3.02
CA LEU A 171 -12.43 -0.74 -2.86
C LEU A 171 -12.99 0.67 -2.73
N MET A 172 -13.98 1.02 -3.55
CA MET A 172 -14.61 2.34 -3.47
C MET A 172 -15.26 2.58 -2.11
N LYS A 173 -15.89 1.57 -1.54
CA LYS A 173 -16.47 1.69 -0.19
C LYS A 173 -15.40 1.92 0.85
N GLN A 174 -14.29 1.19 0.75
CA GLN A 174 -13.17 1.35 1.67
C GLN A 174 -12.54 2.75 1.53
N ILE A 175 -12.36 3.22 0.31
CA ILE A 175 -11.84 4.56 0.04
C ILE A 175 -12.75 5.60 0.68
N GLN A 176 -14.06 5.49 0.46
CA GLN A 176 -15.02 6.43 1.01
C GLN A 176 -14.95 6.43 2.54
N SER A 177 -14.81 5.26 3.13
CA SER A 177 -14.68 5.13 4.59
C SER A 177 -13.45 5.86 5.12
N VAL A 178 -12.31 5.76 4.45
CA VAL A 178 -11.09 6.45 4.86
C VAL A 178 -11.26 7.97 4.73
N ILE A 179 -11.87 8.42 3.64
CA ILE A 179 -12.14 9.84 3.41
C ILE A 179 -13.08 10.39 4.47
N ASP A 180 -14.13 9.66 4.80
CA ASP A 180 -15.09 10.08 5.83
C ASP A 180 -14.42 10.19 7.19
N ALA A 181 -13.57 9.23 7.53
CA ALA A 181 -12.82 9.26 8.79
C ALA A 181 -11.85 10.43 8.84
N ASP A 182 -11.25 10.79 7.71
CA ASP A 182 -10.37 11.95 7.62
C ASP A 182 -11.14 13.23 7.85
N SER A 183 -12.32 13.35 7.26
CA SER A 183 -13.18 14.53 7.42
C SER A 183 -13.60 14.74 8.87
N THR A 184 -13.85 13.65 9.60
CA THR A 184 -14.27 13.73 11.00
C THR A 184 -13.16 14.18 11.93
N LYS A 185 -11.91 14.10 11.52
CA LYS A 185 -10.77 14.54 12.32
C LYS A 185 -10.52 16.03 12.25
N LYS A 186 -11.21 16.69 11.39
CA LYS A 186 -11.15 18.16 11.29
C LYS A 186 -12.11 18.77 12.30
#